data_02ecc200abb700b8e08bd6c937364251
#
_entry.id   02ecc200abb700b8e08bd6c937364251
#
_cell.length_a   1.000
_cell.length_b   1.000
_cell.length_c   1.000
_cell.angle_alpha   90.00
_cell.angle_beta   90.00
_cell.angle_gamma   90.00
#
_symmetry.space_group_name_H-M   'P 1'
#
loop_
_entity.id
_entity.type
_entity.pdbx_description
1 polymer ?
#
loop_
_entity_poly.entity_id
_entity_poly.type
_entity_poly.pdbx_seq_one_letter_code
_entity_poly.pdbx_strand_id
1 'polypeptide(L)'
;MTYEEEEAEVFAIVFLKGAASVDDVMNEADLSEEEAMEGINSLAKKGLLVIEDDGIEYTANEYGDCIAVGRNPPLWGLTPAAKKTAAYKIMVEAQAHFQKLLEKQEEQE
;
A
#
# COMPACT_ATOMS: atom_id res chain seq x y z
N MET A 1 -10.47 -17.24 -0.77
CA MET A 1 -9.38 -16.70 0.08
C MET A 1 -9.95 -16.30 1.43
N THR A 2 -9.24 -16.57 2.52
CA THR A 2 -9.68 -16.16 3.84
C THR A 2 -9.38 -14.67 4.04
N TYR A 3 -10.09 -14.07 4.97
CA TYR A 3 -9.97 -12.67 5.32
C TYR A 3 -8.54 -12.30 5.76
N GLU A 4 -7.88 -13.19 6.50
CA GLU A 4 -6.50 -12.99 6.94
C GLU A 4 -5.50 -13.00 5.80
N GLU A 5 -5.74 -13.83 4.77
CA GLU A 5 -4.89 -13.88 3.58
C GLU A 5 -5.00 -12.59 2.77
N GLU A 6 -6.22 -12.04 2.63
CA GLU A 6 -6.43 -10.77 1.97
C GLU A 6 -5.69 -9.63 2.67
N GLU A 7 -5.78 -9.58 4.00
CA GLU A 7 -5.08 -8.59 4.81
C GLU A 7 -3.56 -8.69 4.63
N ALA A 8 -3.03 -9.90 4.67
CA ALA A 8 -1.59 -10.12 4.53
C ALA A 8 -1.09 -9.68 3.15
N GLU A 9 -1.83 -9.98 2.09
CA GLU A 9 -1.47 -9.56 0.73
C GLU A 9 -1.52 -8.06 0.56
N VAL A 10 -2.57 -7.40 1.08
CA VAL A 10 -2.69 -5.94 1.03
C VAL A 10 -1.54 -5.29 1.79
N PHE A 11 -1.23 -5.79 2.98
CA PHE A 11 -0.14 -5.26 3.81
C PHE A 11 1.19 -5.35 3.07
N ALA A 12 1.49 -6.50 2.46
CA ALA A 12 2.72 -6.73 1.72
C ALA A 12 2.85 -5.78 0.53
N ILE A 13 1.76 -5.57 -0.22
CA ILE A 13 1.77 -4.70 -1.39
C ILE A 13 2.00 -3.25 -0.98
N VAL A 14 1.33 -2.77 0.06
CA VAL A 14 1.51 -1.41 0.56
C VAL A 14 2.95 -1.23 1.09
N PHE A 15 3.49 -2.24 1.76
CA PHE A 15 4.87 -2.22 2.24
C PHE A 15 5.85 -2.07 1.07
N LEU A 16 5.70 -2.88 0.02
CA LEU A 16 6.64 -2.88 -1.11
C LEU A 16 6.56 -1.62 -1.96
N LYS A 17 5.37 -1.06 -2.13
CA LYS A 17 5.17 0.14 -2.94
C LYS A 17 5.31 1.44 -2.17
N GLY A 18 5.23 1.39 -0.84
CA GLY A 18 5.21 2.57 0.02
C GLY A 18 3.81 3.16 0.15
N ALA A 19 3.05 3.19 -0.93
CA ALA A 19 1.64 3.55 -0.98
C ALA A 19 0.99 2.83 -2.16
N ALA A 20 -0.25 2.39 -2.01
CA ALA A 20 -0.94 1.61 -3.04
C ALA A 20 -2.42 1.99 -3.10
N SER A 21 -2.98 1.95 -4.32
CA SER A 21 -4.41 2.11 -4.54
C SER A 21 -5.10 0.74 -4.56
N VAL A 22 -6.43 0.74 -4.59
CA VAL A 22 -7.21 -0.49 -4.77
C VAL A 22 -6.81 -1.20 -6.07
N ASP A 23 -6.61 -0.45 -7.15
CA ASP A 23 -6.21 -1.01 -8.44
C ASP A 23 -4.85 -1.70 -8.35
N ASP A 24 -3.90 -1.11 -7.63
CA ASP A 24 -2.58 -1.72 -7.41
C ASP A 24 -2.71 -3.06 -6.68
N VAL A 25 -3.54 -3.09 -5.65
CA VAL A 25 -3.78 -4.31 -4.86
C VAL A 25 -4.44 -5.39 -5.73
N MET A 26 -5.44 -5.03 -6.52
CA MET A 26 -6.12 -5.96 -7.42
C MET A 26 -5.15 -6.60 -8.42
N ASN A 27 -4.30 -5.78 -9.02
CA ASN A 27 -3.37 -6.23 -10.04
C ASN A 27 -2.22 -7.07 -9.47
N GLU A 28 -1.66 -6.66 -8.34
CA GLU A 28 -0.49 -7.33 -7.74
C GLU A 28 -0.87 -8.63 -7.04
N ALA A 29 -2.05 -8.68 -6.42
CA ALA A 29 -2.49 -9.83 -5.64
C ALA A 29 -3.50 -10.71 -6.36
N ASP A 30 -3.91 -10.33 -7.57
CA ASP A 30 -4.95 -11.02 -8.34
C ASP A 30 -6.25 -11.17 -7.53
N LEU A 31 -6.66 -10.09 -6.89
CA LEU A 31 -7.89 -10.01 -6.10
C LEU A 31 -8.97 -9.28 -6.88
N SER A 32 -10.22 -9.60 -6.58
CA SER A 32 -11.35 -8.80 -7.06
C SER A 32 -11.38 -7.46 -6.32
N GLU A 33 -12.12 -6.49 -6.86
CA GLU A 33 -12.29 -5.19 -6.20
C GLU A 33 -12.86 -5.36 -4.79
N GLU A 34 -13.86 -6.23 -4.64
CA GLU A 34 -14.49 -6.51 -3.35
C GLU A 34 -13.48 -7.08 -2.34
N GLU A 35 -12.69 -8.08 -2.76
CA GLU A 35 -11.66 -8.69 -1.91
C GLU A 35 -10.58 -7.68 -1.52
N ALA A 36 -10.12 -6.87 -2.47
CA ALA A 36 -9.12 -5.84 -2.21
C ALA A 36 -9.64 -4.80 -1.22
N MET A 37 -10.89 -4.34 -1.39
CA MET A 37 -11.51 -3.37 -0.48
C MET A 37 -11.72 -3.94 0.91
N GLU A 38 -12.11 -5.21 1.02
CA GLU A 38 -12.27 -5.88 2.32
C GLU A 38 -10.95 -5.91 3.09
N GLY A 39 -9.86 -6.27 2.42
CA GLY A 39 -8.53 -6.29 3.03
C GLY A 39 -8.08 -4.91 3.47
N ILE A 40 -8.25 -3.91 2.61
CA ILE A 40 -7.89 -2.51 2.92
C ILE A 40 -8.71 -2.00 4.10
N ASN A 41 -10.03 -2.18 4.07
CA ASN A 41 -10.92 -1.70 5.13
C ASN A 41 -10.63 -2.38 6.47
N SER A 42 -10.31 -3.66 6.44
CA SER A 42 -9.96 -4.40 7.65
C SER A 42 -8.69 -3.85 8.30
N LEU A 43 -7.64 -3.64 7.49
CA LEU A 43 -6.39 -3.08 7.99
C LEU A 43 -6.57 -1.64 8.47
N ALA A 44 -7.40 -0.86 7.78
CA ALA A 44 -7.71 0.50 8.19
C ALA A 44 -8.43 0.53 9.54
N LYS A 45 -9.38 -0.39 9.77
CA LYS A 45 -10.07 -0.51 11.06
C LYS A 45 -9.12 -0.87 12.21
N LYS A 46 -8.09 -1.66 11.91
CA LYS A 46 -7.07 -2.02 12.89
C LYS A 46 -6.05 -0.90 13.13
N GLY A 47 -6.16 0.21 12.41
CA GLY A 47 -5.25 1.34 12.52
C GLY A 47 -3.91 1.11 11.83
N LEU A 48 -3.83 0.18 10.88
CA LEU A 48 -2.59 -0.18 10.20
C LEU A 48 -2.45 0.51 8.84
N LEU A 49 -3.56 0.95 8.23
CA LEU A 49 -3.55 1.70 6.97
C LEU A 49 -4.24 3.04 7.14
N VAL A 50 -3.76 4.02 6.39
CA VAL A 50 -4.36 5.37 6.35
C VAL A 50 -4.27 5.87 4.90
N ILE A 51 -5.21 6.73 4.51
CA ILE A 51 -5.15 7.39 3.21
C ILE A 51 -4.04 8.43 3.25
N GLU A 52 -3.01 8.27 2.41
CA GLU A 52 -1.91 9.23 2.29
C GLU A 52 -2.23 10.29 1.24
N ASP A 53 -2.96 9.90 0.19
CA ASP A 53 -3.37 10.79 -0.89
C ASP A 53 -4.81 10.44 -1.25
N ASP A 54 -5.71 11.42 -1.16
CA ASP A 54 -7.13 11.19 -1.47
C ASP A 54 -7.39 11.06 -2.99
N GLY A 55 -6.37 11.29 -3.81
CA GLY A 55 -6.48 11.18 -5.26
C GLY A 55 -7.19 12.35 -5.92
N ILE A 56 -7.51 13.38 -5.18
CA ILE A 56 -8.22 14.53 -5.72
C ILE A 56 -7.21 15.62 -6.09
N GLU A 57 -7.23 16.03 -7.36
CA GLU A 57 -6.40 17.13 -7.84
C GLU A 57 -7.19 18.43 -7.74
N TYR A 58 -6.57 19.46 -7.19
CA TYR A 58 -7.17 20.77 -7.00
C TYR A 58 -6.42 21.83 -7.79
N THR A 59 -7.15 22.81 -8.28
CA THR A 59 -6.54 24.00 -8.88
C THR A 59 -7.32 25.23 -8.41
N ALA A 60 -6.69 26.39 -8.51
CA ALA A 60 -7.37 27.65 -8.24
C ALA A 60 -7.99 28.17 -9.53
N ASN A 61 -9.26 28.61 -9.48
CA ASN A 61 -9.88 29.27 -10.61
C ASN A 61 -9.45 30.74 -10.68
N GLU A 62 -9.95 31.47 -11.64
CA GLU A 62 -9.59 32.90 -11.83
C GLU A 62 -10.00 33.79 -10.66
N TYR A 63 -10.91 33.33 -9.82
CA TYR A 63 -11.36 34.03 -8.60
C TYR A 63 -10.58 33.62 -7.34
N GLY A 64 -9.60 32.73 -7.49
CA GLY A 64 -8.82 32.23 -6.37
C GLY A 64 -9.47 31.11 -5.57
N ASP A 65 -10.62 30.62 -6.00
CA ASP A 65 -11.29 29.50 -5.34
C ASP A 65 -10.66 28.17 -5.72
N CYS A 66 -10.54 27.28 -4.75
CA CYS A 66 -9.98 25.96 -4.96
C CYS A 66 -11.07 25.02 -5.51
N ILE A 67 -10.82 24.46 -6.69
CA ILE A 67 -11.77 23.54 -7.34
C ILE A 67 -11.10 22.22 -7.65
N ALA A 68 -11.87 21.13 -7.56
CA ALA A 68 -11.39 19.78 -7.90
C ALA A 68 -11.48 19.61 -9.42
N VAL A 69 -10.34 19.29 -10.08
CA VAL A 69 -10.27 19.15 -11.53
C VAL A 69 -10.00 17.72 -11.98
N GLY A 70 -9.62 16.84 -11.08
CA GLY A 70 -9.35 15.44 -11.39
C GLY A 70 -9.54 14.56 -10.18
N ARG A 71 -9.80 13.27 -10.42
CA ARG A 71 -10.01 12.30 -9.35
C ARG A 71 -9.34 10.98 -9.72
N ASN A 72 -8.29 10.63 -8.98
CA ASN A 72 -7.60 9.35 -9.10
C ASN A 72 -7.98 8.47 -7.90
N PRO A 73 -7.77 7.14 -7.98
CA PRO A 73 -7.98 6.29 -6.82
C PRO A 73 -7.12 6.75 -5.63
N PRO A 74 -7.65 6.73 -4.41
CA PRO A 74 -6.85 7.11 -3.24
C PRO A 74 -5.70 6.14 -3.01
N LEU A 75 -4.59 6.65 -2.46
CA LEU A 75 -3.43 5.86 -2.08
C LEU A 75 -3.43 5.60 -0.59
N TRP A 76 -3.24 4.35 -0.22
CA TRP A 76 -3.18 3.90 1.17
C TRP A 76 -1.75 3.61 1.56
N GLY A 77 -1.35 4.04 2.75
CA GLY A 77 -0.01 3.80 3.27
C GLY A 77 -0.06 3.19 4.66
N LEU A 78 1.09 2.68 5.13
CA LEU A 78 1.22 2.11 6.46
C LEU A 78 1.30 3.20 7.51
N THR A 79 0.57 3.01 8.61
CA THR A 79 0.62 3.91 9.76
C THR A 79 1.87 3.62 10.61
N PRO A 80 2.26 4.53 11.53
CA PRO A 80 3.31 4.22 12.51
C PRO A 80 3.01 2.96 13.32
N ALA A 81 1.73 2.70 13.65
CA ALA A 81 1.33 1.49 14.36
C ALA A 81 1.64 0.23 13.55
N ALA A 82 1.44 0.27 12.23
CA ALA A 82 1.77 -0.86 11.34
C ALA A 82 3.25 -1.20 11.40
N LYS A 83 4.12 -0.19 11.50
CA LYS A 83 5.57 -0.37 11.54
C LYS A 83 6.06 -1.00 12.85
N LYS A 84 5.21 -1.09 13.85
CA LYS A 84 5.52 -1.73 15.13
C LYS A 84 5.06 -3.21 15.17
N THR A 85 4.38 -3.68 14.13
CA THR A 85 3.89 -5.06 14.10
C THR A 85 5.01 -6.04 13.79
N ALA A 86 4.81 -7.30 14.22
CA ALA A 86 5.72 -8.40 13.90
C ALA A 86 5.78 -8.64 12.38
N ALA A 87 4.65 -8.52 11.70
CA ALA A 87 4.58 -8.68 10.24
C ALA A 87 5.49 -7.68 9.51
N TYR A 88 5.50 -6.42 9.93
CA TYR A 88 6.38 -5.41 9.36
C TYR A 88 7.86 -5.76 9.55
N LYS A 89 8.23 -6.18 10.76
CA LYS A 89 9.60 -6.56 11.07
C LYS A 89 10.07 -7.74 10.22
N ILE A 90 9.22 -8.73 10.05
CA ILE A 90 9.52 -9.90 9.21
C ILE A 90 9.74 -9.47 7.76
N MET A 91 8.92 -8.57 7.24
CA MET A 91 9.05 -8.07 5.87
C MET A 91 10.33 -7.27 5.66
N VAL A 92 10.71 -6.43 6.62
CA VAL A 92 11.96 -5.67 6.57
C VAL A 92 13.17 -6.60 6.54
N GLU A 93 13.17 -7.62 7.40
CA GLU A 93 14.25 -8.61 7.45
C GLU A 93 14.34 -9.42 6.16
N ALA A 94 13.20 -9.84 5.62
CA ALA A 94 13.14 -10.58 4.37
C ALA A 94 13.67 -9.75 3.20
N GLN A 95 13.29 -8.47 3.14
CA GLN A 95 13.76 -7.56 2.10
C GLN A 95 15.27 -7.35 2.17
N ALA A 96 15.81 -7.15 3.37
CA ALA A 96 17.24 -6.97 3.57
C ALA A 96 18.03 -8.23 3.16
N HIS A 97 17.51 -9.39 3.52
CA HIS A 97 18.12 -10.67 3.14
C HIS A 97 18.12 -10.87 1.62
N PHE A 98 16.99 -10.55 0.98
CA PHE A 98 16.86 -10.64 -0.48
C PHE A 98 17.85 -9.72 -1.20
N GLN A 99 18.04 -8.50 -0.71
CA GLN A 99 19.00 -7.56 -1.29
C GLN A 99 20.43 -8.08 -1.18
N LYS A 100 20.79 -8.69 -0.06
CA LYS A 100 22.12 -9.30 0.12
C LYS A 100 22.37 -10.42 -0.89
N LEU A 101 21.33 -11.23 -1.16
CA LEU A 101 21.44 -12.29 -2.17
C LEU A 101 21.66 -11.73 -3.56
N LEU A 102 20.98 -10.64 -3.91
CA LEU A 102 21.15 -9.96 -5.20
C LEU A 102 22.55 -9.37 -5.35
N GLU A 103 23.08 -8.76 -4.28
CA GLU A 103 24.43 -8.20 -4.27
C GLU A 103 25.49 -9.29 -4.49
N LYS A 104 25.31 -10.45 -3.86
CA LYS A 104 26.21 -11.58 -4.07
C LYS A 104 26.19 -12.10 -5.50
N GLN A 105 25.02 -12.12 -6.14
CA GLN A 105 24.92 -12.52 -7.54
C GLN A 105 25.65 -11.55 -8.47
N GLU A 106 25.57 -10.27 -8.20
CA GLU A 106 26.26 -9.24 -8.97
C GLU A 106 27.79 -9.35 -8.82
N GLU A 107 28.27 -9.66 -7.61
CA GLU A 107 29.69 -9.82 -7.34
C GLU A 107 30.29 -11.06 -8.03
N GLN A 108 29.48 -12.07 -8.32
CA GLN A 108 29.94 -13.30 -8.96
C GLN A 108 30.02 -13.20 -10.49
N GLU A 109 29.50 -12.14 -11.06
CA GLU A 109 29.65 -11.87 -12.48
C GLU A 109 30.96 -11.15 -12.76
#